data_505b956418670fc684332684886cf667
#
_entry.id   505b956418670fc684332684886cf667
#
_cell.length_a   1.000
_cell.length_b   1.000
_cell.length_c   1.000
_cell.angle_alpha   90.00
_cell.angle_beta   90.00
_cell.angle_gamma   90.00
#
_symmetry.space_group_name_H-M   'P 1'
#
loop_
_entity.id
_entity.type
_entity.pdbx_description
1 polymer ?
#
loop_
_entity_poly.entity_id
_entity_poly.type
_entity_poly.pdbx_seq_one_letter_code
_entity_poly.pdbx_strand_id
1 'polypeptide(L)'
;MINLKIFKLAILLITLFFTASCINNNSMKPIDFKNTEPSMTIEKYFDGPVKAWGLLQDRSGKVTRQFKADMMGSFEGDILTLKEDFYWTDGEKQNRI
;
A
#
# COMPACT_ATOMS: atom_id res chain seq x y z
N MET A 1 2.13 8.43 49.71
CA MET A 1 3.23 7.79 48.95
C MET A 1 2.73 6.55 48.24
N ILE A 2 2.99 6.42 46.98
CA ILE A 2 2.64 5.20 46.21
C ILE A 2 3.63 4.11 46.59
N ASN A 3 3.11 2.93 46.98
CA ASN A 3 3.95 1.77 47.29
C ASN A 3 4.68 1.35 45.99
N LEU A 4 5.98 1.09 46.11
CA LEU A 4 6.85 0.68 44.99
C LEU A 4 6.32 -0.57 44.28
N LYS A 5 5.71 -1.52 45.02
CA LYS A 5 5.10 -2.71 44.46
C LYS A 5 3.89 -2.41 43.58
N ILE A 6 3.04 -1.48 44.00
CA ILE A 6 1.88 -1.00 43.22
C ILE A 6 2.35 -0.25 41.96
N PHE A 7 3.40 0.55 42.07
CA PHE A 7 3.97 1.27 40.94
C PHE A 7 4.53 0.33 39.87
N LYS A 8 5.27 -0.72 40.30
CA LYS A 8 5.79 -1.73 39.37
C LYS A 8 4.66 -2.53 38.71
N LEU A 9 3.62 -2.86 39.46
CA LEU A 9 2.45 -3.55 38.93
C LEU A 9 1.71 -2.68 37.91
N ALA A 10 1.55 -1.38 38.17
CA ALA A 10 0.92 -0.45 37.25
C ALA A 10 1.69 -0.32 35.94
N ILE A 11 3.03 -0.23 35.98
CA ILE A 11 3.88 -0.20 34.78
C ILE A 11 3.74 -1.48 33.99
N LEU A 12 3.73 -2.65 34.65
CA LEU A 12 3.55 -3.92 33.98
C LEU A 12 2.20 -4.02 33.26
N LEU A 13 1.13 -3.56 33.90
CA LEU A 13 -0.21 -3.53 33.30
C LEU A 13 -0.29 -2.60 32.09
N ILE A 14 0.32 -1.41 32.17
CA ILE A 14 0.39 -0.45 31.06
C ILE A 14 1.16 -1.05 29.89
N THR A 15 2.30 -1.70 30.15
CA THR A 15 3.11 -2.34 29.11
C THR A 15 2.34 -3.46 28.43
N LEU A 16 1.61 -4.29 29.18
CA LEU A 16 0.75 -5.34 28.64
C LEU A 16 -0.37 -4.76 27.75
N PHE A 17 -0.95 -3.63 28.15
CA PHE A 17 -2.01 -2.97 27.38
C PHE A 17 -1.49 -2.47 26.04
N PHE A 18 -0.29 -1.89 26.00
CA PHE A 18 0.33 -1.40 24.76
C PHE A 18 0.72 -2.54 23.82
N THR A 19 1.21 -3.68 24.35
CA THR A 19 1.56 -4.83 23.52
C THR A 19 0.33 -5.53 22.94
N ALA A 20 -0.79 -5.55 23.66
CA ALA A 20 -2.03 -6.15 23.18
C ALA A 20 -2.68 -5.37 22.03
N SER A 21 -2.45 -4.05 21.95
CA SER A 21 -3.02 -3.20 20.89
C SER A 21 -2.40 -3.44 19.50
N CYS A 22 -1.24 -4.10 19.44
CA CYS A 22 -0.55 -4.40 18.18
C CYS A 22 -0.94 -5.76 17.58
N ILE A 23 -1.71 -6.58 18.31
CA ILE A 23 -2.14 -7.90 17.85
C ILE A 23 -3.53 -7.77 17.23
N ASN A 24 -3.55 -7.57 15.92
CA ASN A 24 -4.81 -7.58 15.16
C ASN A 24 -4.88 -8.88 14.34
N ASN A 25 -5.61 -9.88 14.87
CA ASN A 25 -5.80 -11.16 14.20
C ASN A 25 -6.90 -11.12 13.11
N ASN A 26 -7.57 -9.97 12.94
CA ASN A 26 -8.67 -9.80 12.00
C ASN A 26 -8.23 -9.19 10.66
N SER A 27 -6.92 -9.04 10.44
CA SER A 27 -6.40 -8.55 9.16
C SER A 27 -6.58 -9.62 8.08
N MET A 28 -7.00 -9.18 6.90
CA MET A 28 -7.12 -10.06 5.73
C MET A 28 -5.74 -10.48 5.25
N LYS A 29 -5.64 -11.71 4.76
CA LYS A 29 -4.41 -12.29 4.22
C LYS A 29 -4.54 -12.49 2.71
N PRO A 30 -3.44 -12.47 1.94
CA PRO A 30 -3.49 -12.72 0.50
C PRO A 30 -4.16 -14.04 0.12
N ILE A 31 -4.00 -15.09 0.94
CA ILE A 31 -4.61 -16.40 0.70
C ILE A 31 -6.14 -16.35 0.71
N ASP A 32 -6.75 -15.39 1.41
CA ASP A 32 -8.20 -15.23 1.47
C ASP A 32 -8.80 -14.88 0.10
N PHE A 33 -7.98 -14.38 -0.83
CA PHE A 33 -8.37 -13.97 -2.17
C PHE A 33 -7.99 -14.97 -3.27
N LYS A 34 -7.51 -16.16 -2.91
CA LYS A 34 -6.97 -17.14 -3.85
C LYS A 34 -7.97 -17.58 -4.93
N ASN A 35 -9.24 -17.71 -4.57
CA ASN A 35 -10.28 -18.22 -5.47
C ASN A 35 -11.33 -17.15 -5.82
N THR A 36 -10.98 -15.86 -5.72
CA THR A 36 -11.88 -14.77 -6.08
C THR A 36 -11.89 -14.53 -7.59
N GLU A 37 -13.05 -14.10 -8.10
CA GLU A 37 -13.22 -13.75 -9.51
C GLU A 37 -13.42 -12.23 -9.68
N PRO A 38 -12.95 -11.63 -10.77
CA PRO A 38 -12.12 -12.24 -11.81
C PRO A 38 -10.69 -12.50 -11.32
N SER A 39 -10.05 -13.56 -11.80
CA SER A 39 -8.65 -13.84 -11.49
C SER A 39 -7.74 -12.88 -12.25
N MET A 40 -6.67 -12.44 -11.59
CA MET A 40 -5.67 -11.58 -12.18
C MET A 40 -4.40 -12.35 -12.46
N THR A 41 -3.87 -12.23 -13.67
CA THR A 41 -2.50 -12.62 -14.01
C THR A 41 -1.73 -11.39 -14.47
N ILE A 42 -0.51 -11.23 -13.96
CA ILE A 42 0.33 -10.07 -14.26
C ILE A 42 0.60 -9.98 -15.76
N GLU A 43 0.89 -11.11 -16.39
CA GLU A 43 1.19 -11.21 -17.81
C GLU A 43 0.05 -10.72 -18.71
N LYS A 44 -1.18 -11.01 -18.33
CA LYS A 44 -2.35 -10.55 -19.10
C LYS A 44 -2.69 -9.10 -18.82
N TYR A 45 -2.60 -8.71 -17.55
CA TYR A 45 -2.99 -7.36 -17.13
C TYR A 45 -2.06 -6.30 -17.70
N PHE A 46 -0.75 -6.53 -17.65
CA PHE A 46 0.26 -5.56 -18.08
C PHE A 46 0.74 -5.75 -19.52
N ASP A 47 0.09 -6.60 -20.31
CA ASP A 47 0.40 -6.73 -21.73
C ASP A 47 -0.43 -5.71 -22.51
N GLY A 48 0.25 -4.70 -23.08
CA GLY A 48 -0.38 -3.62 -23.82
C GLY A 48 -0.66 -2.36 -23.00
N PRO A 49 -1.65 -1.56 -23.38
CA PRO A 49 -1.93 -0.28 -22.73
C PRO A 49 -2.65 -0.46 -21.40
N VAL A 50 -2.16 0.25 -20.37
CA VAL A 50 -2.76 0.28 -19.03
C VAL A 50 -2.90 1.73 -18.59
N LYS A 51 -3.99 2.05 -17.92
CA LYS A 51 -4.22 3.36 -17.34
C LYS A 51 -4.32 3.27 -15.83
N ALA A 52 -3.79 4.28 -15.16
CA ALA A 52 -3.85 4.37 -13.70
C ALA A 52 -4.20 5.79 -13.28
N TRP A 53 -4.92 5.89 -12.18
CA TRP A 53 -5.19 7.14 -11.48
C TRP A 53 -4.76 6.97 -10.04
N GLY A 54 -4.10 7.97 -9.50
CA GLY A 54 -3.61 7.89 -8.15
C GLY A 54 -3.52 9.25 -7.48
N LEU A 55 -3.25 9.19 -6.20
CA LEU A 55 -3.06 10.38 -5.38
C LEU A 55 -1.94 10.15 -4.38
N LEU A 56 -1.33 11.26 -3.95
CA LEU A 56 -0.39 11.28 -2.84
C LEU A 56 -1.04 11.94 -1.64
N GLN A 57 -0.87 11.33 -0.49
CA GLN A 57 -1.33 11.87 0.79
C GLN A 57 -0.13 12.10 1.71
N ASP A 58 -0.21 13.14 2.52
CA ASP A 58 0.76 13.35 3.59
C ASP A 58 0.41 12.46 4.81
N ARG A 59 1.19 12.59 5.88
CA ARG A 59 0.97 11.80 7.10
C ARG A 59 -0.36 12.08 7.79
N SER A 60 -0.95 13.24 7.57
CA SER A 60 -2.26 13.59 8.12
C SER A 60 -3.43 13.10 7.28
N GLY A 61 -3.15 12.48 6.13
CA GLY A 61 -4.17 12.02 5.20
C GLY A 61 -4.63 13.07 4.19
N LYS A 62 -4.01 14.25 4.17
CA LYS A 62 -4.33 15.30 3.21
C LYS A 62 -3.80 14.94 1.83
N VAL A 63 -4.64 15.01 0.81
CA VAL A 63 -4.24 14.82 -0.59
C VAL A 63 -3.40 16.02 -1.03
N THR A 64 -2.15 15.76 -1.39
CA THR A 64 -1.20 16.80 -1.82
C THR A 64 -1.07 16.90 -3.33
N ARG A 65 -1.16 15.77 -4.04
CA ARG A 65 -1.07 15.72 -5.50
C ARG A 65 -1.94 14.58 -6.03
N GLN A 66 -2.42 14.74 -7.25
CA GLN A 66 -3.11 13.68 -7.97
C GLN A 66 -2.47 13.49 -9.34
N PHE A 67 -2.57 12.29 -9.88
CA PHE A 67 -2.02 11.98 -11.19
C PHE A 67 -2.90 11.00 -11.97
N LYS A 68 -2.74 11.01 -13.26
CA LYS A 68 -3.08 9.90 -14.14
C LYS A 68 -1.81 9.41 -14.83
N ALA A 69 -1.75 8.14 -15.14
CA ALA A 69 -0.63 7.55 -15.86
C ALA A 69 -1.14 6.75 -17.05
N ASP A 70 -0.51 6.95 -18.19
CA ASP A 70 -0.64 6.09 -19.34
C ASP A 70 0.59 5.19 -19.39
N MET A 71 0.37 3.89 -19.44
CA MET A 71 1.44 2.91 -19.41
C MET A 71 1.33 1.98 -20.60
N MET A 72 2.47 1.53 -21.09
CA MET A 72 2.55 0.48 -22.10
C MET A 72 3.44 -0.63 -21.57
N GLY A 73 2.86 -1.81 -21.40
CA GLY A 73 3.58 -3.01 -20.98
C GLY A 73 3.94 -3.90 -22.16
N SER A 74 5.12 -4.48 -22.11
CA SER A 74 5.57 -5.48 -23.08
C SER A 74 6.37 -6.56 -22.39
N PHE A 75 6.17 -7.80 -22.83
CA PHE A 75 6.93 -8.96 -22.33
C PHE A 75 7.91 -9.45 -23.38
N GLU A 76 9.15 -9.70 -22.95
CA GLU A 76 10.14 -10.46 -23.70
C GLU A 76 10.63 -11.60 -22.81
N GLY A 77 10.11 -12.82 -23.05
CA GLY A 77 10.33 -13.93 -22.15
C GLY A 77 9.76 -13.65 -20.76
N ASP A 78 10.64 -13.64 -19.74
CA ASP A 78 10.26 -13.40 -18.35
C ASP A 78 10.41 -11.93 -17.91
N ILE A 79 10.75 -11.03 -18.84
CA ILE A 79 11.01 -9.62 -18.54
C ILE A 79 9.80 -8.78 -18.96
N LEU A 80 9.19 -8.12 -17.99
CA LEU A 80 8.16 -7.11 -18.22
C LEU A 80 8.80 -5.72 -18.25
N THR A 81 8.58 -4.99 -19.35
CA THR A 81 8.97 -3.59 -19.46
C THR A 81 7.70 -2.73 -19.45
N LEU A 82 7.65 -1.78 -18.52
CA LEU A 82 6.58 -0.79 -18.42
C LEU A 82 7.13 0.59 -18.78
N LYS A 83 6.58 1.18 -19.83
CA LYS A 83 6.80 2.60 -20.14
C LYS A 83 5.67 3.38 -19.53
N GLU A 84 5.98 4.33 -18.65
CA GLU A 84 5.00 5.05 -17.85
C GLU A 84 5.09 6.54 -18.13
N ASP A 85 3.96 7.15 -18.49
CA ASP A 85 3.81 8.60 -18.66
C ASP A 85 2.87 9.11 -17.58
N PHE A 86 3.38 9.93 -16.67
CA PHE A 86 2.63 10.52 -15.58
C PHE A 86 2.24 11.96 -15.89
N TYR A 87 0.97 12.27 -15.65
CA TYR A 87 0.42 13.62 -15.78
C TYR A 87 -0.13 14.05 -14.44
N TRP A 88 0.56 15.01 -13.82
CA TRP A 88 0.18 15.53 -12.52
C TRP A 88 -0.79 16.68 -12.63
N THR A 89 -1.66 16.87 -11.65
CA THR A 89 -2.65 17.95 -11.64
C THR A 89 -2.04 19.35 -11.57
N ASP A 90 -0.79 19.46 -11.12
CA ASP A 90 -0.03 20.74 -11.14
C ASP A 90 0.62 21.05 -12.48
N GLY A 91 0.40 20.24 -13.51
CA GLY A 91 0.94 20.40 -14.85
C GLY A 91 2.28 19.73 -15.11
N GLU A 92 2.90 19.14 -14.10
CA GLU A 92 4.15 18.38 -14.26
C GLU A 92 3.91 17.11 -15.07
N LYS A 93 4.88 16.77 -15.92
CA LYS A 93 4.90 15.52 -16.68
C LYS A 93 6.18 14.77 -16.39
N GLN A 94 6.06 13.47 -16.19
CA GLN A 94 7.20 12.59 -15.90
C GLN A 94 7.12 11.34 -16.75
N ASN A 95 8.28 10.88 -17.24
CA ASN A 95 8.40 9.61 -17.95
C ASN A 95 9.26 8.67 -17.15
N ARG A 96 8.89 7.40 -17.14
CA ARG A 96 9.63 6.36 -16.44
C ARG A 96 9.56 5.05 -17.22
N ILE A 97 10.65 4.34 -17.18
CA ILE A 97 10.76 3.00 -17.75
C ILE A 97 11.27 2.04 -16.69
#